data_7a8e999761e34cc5ad24ea08f170ff00
#
_entry.id   7a8e999761e34cc5ad24ea08f170ff00
#
_cell.length_a   1.000
_cell.length_b   1.000
_cell.length_c   1.000
_cell.angle_alpha   90.00
_cell.angle_beta   90.00
_cell.angle_gamma   90.00
#
_symmetry.space_group_name_H-M   'P 1'
#
loop_
_entity.id
_entity.type
_entity.pdbx_description
1 polymer ?
#
loop_
_entity_poly.entity_id
_entity_poly.type
_entity_poly.pdbx_seq_one_letter_code
_entity_poly.pdbx_strand_id
1 'polypeptide(L)'
;MARFNQELPNDIIKQLASLEKNTDKMLEQMTEAGAKVVLANIKSSVPASWHSSNIMKCLKVTKSYKTPSDDGINTKVAFYGYFMDEHGRKKAAPLVANVTEYGRSSSPYPKKPFLRKSFKKAQITKAMQAVQDKYIPKG
;
A
#
# COMPACT_ATOMS: atom_id res chain seq x y z
N MET A 1 15.82 26.71 -24.17
CA MET A 1 15.60 26.36 -22.77
C MET A 1 16.47 25.24 -22.25
N ALA A 2 16.89 24.34 -23.08
CA ALA A 2 17.76 23.25 -22.67
C ALA A 2 19.16 23.66 -22.24
N ARG A 3 19.51 24.90 -22.44
CA ARG A 3 20.88 25.40 -22.23
C ARG A 3 21.23 25.69 -20.79
N PHE A 4 20.25 25.71 -19.90
CA PHE A 4 20.50 25.88 -18.49
C PHE A 4 21.42 24.83 -17.93
N ASN A 5 21.29 23.61 -18.41
CA ASN A 5 22.01 22.48 -17.85
C ASN A 5 23.52 22.51 -18.15
N GLN A 6 23.93 23.30 -19.13
CA GLN A 6 25.33 23.35 -19.55
C GLN A 6 26.18 24.23 -18.66
N GLU A 7 25.55 25.12 -17.90
CA GLU A 7 26.27 26.12 -17.10
C GLU A 7 26.16 25.87 -15.60
N LEU A 8 25.48 24.79 -15.19
CA LEU A 8 25.32 24.47 -13.77
C LEU A 8 26.64 23.96 -13.19
N PRO A 9 27.10 24.54 -12.08
CA PRO A 9 28.28 24.01 -11.37
C PRO A 9 28.05 22.59 -10.91
N ASN A 10 29.12 21.80 -10.81
CA ASN A 10 29.05 20.40 -10.39
C ASN A 10 28.48 20.22 -8.98
N ASP A 11 28.72 21.17 -8.09
CA ASP A 11 28.17 21.12 -6.73
C ASP A 11 26.65 21.26 -6.73
N ILE A 12 26.10 22.12 -7.60
CA ILE A 12 24.64 22.26 -7.74
C ILE A 12 24.03 20.97 -8.32
N ILE A 13 24.70 20.36 -9.30
CA ILE A 13 24.25 19.09 -9.87
C ILE A 13 24.21 18.01 -8.78
N LYS A 14 25.21 17.95 -7.92
CA LYS A 14 25.25 17.02 -6.79
C LYS A 14 24.14 17.28 -5.79
N GLN A 15 23.85 18.55 -5.50
CA GLN A 15 22.75 18.92 -4.60
C GLN A 15 21.39 18.52 -5.17
N LEU A 16 21.18 18.74 -6.47
CA LEU A 16 19.94 18.34 -7.14
C LEU A 16 19.76 16.82 -7.13
N ALA A 17 20.82 16.07 -7.40
CA ALA A 17 20.80 14.62 -7.35
C ALA A 17 20.50 14.12 -5.94
N SER A 18 21.05 14.75 -4.91
CA SER A 18 20.79 14.42 -3.52
C SER A 18 19.33 14.70 -3.14
N LEU A 19 18.77 15.83 -3.58
CA LEU A 19 17.36 16.16 -3.34
C LEU A 19 16.44 15.15 -4.01
N GLU A 20 16.71 14.75 -5.23
CA GLU A 20 15.94 13.76 -5.95
C GLU A 20 15.95 12.42 -5.20
N LYS A 21 17.11 11.99 -4.77
CA LYS A 21 17.29 10.74 -4.01
C LYS A 21 16.53 10.78 -2.69
N ASN A 22 16.56 11.91 -1.98
CA ASN A 22 15.86 12.09 -0.73
C ASN A 22 14.35 12.14 -0.95
N THR A 23 13.89 12.72 -2.05
CA THR A 23 12.48 12.76 -2.42
C THR A 23 11.94 11.37 -2.69
N ASP A 24 12.67 10.54 -3.44
CA ASP A 24 12.29 9.16 -3.68
C ASP A 24 12.17 8.38 -2.37
N LYS A 25 13.15 8.53 -1.49
CA LYS A 25 13.15 7.90 -0.17
C LYS A 25 11.94 8.33 0.67
N MET A 26 11.65 9.62 0.67
CA MET A 26 10.51 10.17 1.37
C MET A 26 9.19 9.57 0.84
N LEU A 27 9.03 9.53 -0.48
CA LEU A 27 7.84 8.97 -1.11
C LEU A 27 7.68 7.47 -0.82
N GLU A 28 8.77 6.72 -0.81
CA GLU A 28 8.74 5.31 -0.42
C GLU A 28 8.23 5.13 1.01
N GLN A 29 8.76 5.91 1.94
CA GLN A 29 8.34 5.83 3.33
C GLN A 29 6.91 6.33 3.54
N MET A 30 6.49 7.34 2.79
CA MET A 30 5.11 7.83 2.83
C MET A 30 4.13 6.75 2.37
N THR A 31 4.40 6.10 1.26
CA THR A 31 3.52 5.04 0.74
C THR A 31 3.50 3.84 1.68
N GLU A 32 4.63 3.49 2.27
CA GLU A 32 4.70 2.41 3.26
C GLU A 32 3.90 2.74 4.52
N ALA A 33 3.98 3.98 5.00
CA ALA A 33 3.20 4.43 6.16
C ALA A 33 1.70 4.36 5.89
N GLY A 34 1.26 4.83 4.71
CA GLY A 34 -0.13 4.72 4.28
C GLY A 34 -0.59 3.26 4.17
N ALA A 35 0.26 2.40 3.62
CA ALA A 35 -0.02 0.98 3.48
C ALA A 35 -0.18 0.29 4.85
N LYS A 36 0.63 0.67 5.84
CA LYS A 36 0.50 0.14 7.20
C LYS A 36 -0.84 0.50 7.84
N VAL A 37 -1.33 1.72 7.61
CA VAL A 37 -2.65 2.13 8.09
C VAL A 37 -3.73 1.27 7.46
N VAL A 38 -3.68 1.08 6.14
CA VAL A 38 -4.63 0.23 5.42
C VAL A 38 -4.57 -1.21 5.93
N LEU A 39 -3.37 -1.74 6.14
CA LEU A 39 -3.16 -3.10 6.67
C LEU A 39 -3.82 -3.27 8.04
N ALA A 40 -3.61 -2.32 8.95
CA ALA A 40 -4.22 -2.36 10.28
C ALA A 40 -5.75 -2.29 10.18
N ASN A 41 -6.28 -1.44 9.30
CA ASN A 41 -7.72 -1.33 9.09
C ASN A 41 -8.31 -2.61 8.49
N ILE A 42 -7.62 -3.25 7.56
CA ILE A 42 -8.05 -4.53 7.00
C ILE A 42 -8.12 -5.58 8.10
N LYS A 43 -7.08 -5.69 8.92
CA LYS A 43 -7.04 -6.65 10.02
C LYS A 43 -8.20 -6.47 11.01
N SER A 44 -8.61 -5.24 11.25
CA SER A 44 -9.72 -4.96 12.17
C SER A 44 -11.09 -5.07 11.51
N SER A 45 -11.18 -4.97 10.19
CA SER A 45 -12.45 -4.93 9.45
C SER A 45 -12.86 -6.27 8.84
N VAL A 46 -11.96 -7.24 8.78
CA VAL A 46 -12.28 -8.57 8.24
C VAL A 46 -13.32 -9.28 9.11
N PRO A 47 -14.08 -10.22 8.54
CA PRO A 47 -15.03 -11.02 9.35
C PRO A 47 -14.32 -11.68 10.53
N ALA A 48 -15.04 -11.79 11.65
CA ALA A 48 -14.45 -12.30 12.90
C ALA A 48 -13.86 -13.69 12.75
N SER A 49 -14.44 -14.53 11.90
CA SER A 49 -13.95 -15.88 11.62
C SER A 49 -12.56 -15.90 10.96
N TRP A 50 -12.15 -14.78 10.33
CA TRP A 50 -10.85 -14.71 9.66
C TRP A 50 -9.69 -14.48 10.61
N HIS A 51 -9.93 -13.95 11.80
CA HIS A 51 -8.84 -13.64 12.74
C HIS A 51 -8.03 -14.87 13.13
N SER A 52 -8.67 -16.02 13.20
CA SER A 52 -8.00 -17.29 13.48
C SER A 52 -7.76 -18.14 12.23
N SER A 53 -8.10 -17.63 11.04
CA SER A 53 -8.03 -18.36 9.79
C SER A 53 -6.66 -18.20 9.11
N ASN A 54 -6.27 -19.22 8.37
CA ASN A 54 -5.03 -19.19 7.60
C ASN A 54 -5.02 -18.13 6.48
N ILE A 55 -6.18 -17.61 6.08
CA ILE A 55 -6.27 -16.56 5.07
C ILE A 55 -5.51 -15.30 5.49
N MET A 56 -5.47 -14.99 6.78
CA MET A 56 -4.76 -13.83 7.28
C MET A 56 -3.24 -13.91 7.05
N LYS A 57 -2.70 -15.11 6.92
CA LYS A 57 -1.29 -15.30 6.58
C LYS A 57 -0.97 -14.90 5.14
N CYS A 58 -1.98 -14.80 4.30
CA CYS A 58 -1.84 -14.39 2.90
C CYS A 58 -1.90 -12.87 2.71
N LEU A 59 -2.29 -12.13 3.73
CA LEU A 59 -2.34 -10.66 3.70
C LEU A 59 -0.93 -10.10 3.82
N LYS A 60 -0.49 -9.40 2.80
CA LYS A 60 0.88 -8.88 2.72
C LYS A 60 0.93 -7.46 2.19
N VAL A 61 1.94 -6.74 2.64
CA VAL A 61 2.30 -5.43 2.10
C VAL A 61 3.57 -5.62 1.28
N THR A 62 3.56 -5.16 0.02
CA THR A 62 4.75 -5.21 -0.83
C THR A 62 5.71 -4.10 -0.43
N LYS A 63 6.98 -4.26 -0.81
CA LYS A 63 7.93 -3.15 -0.76
C LYS A 63 7.49 -2.09 -1.77
N SER A 64 7.83 -0.84 -1.51
CA SER A 64 7.56 0.22 -2.46
C SER A 64 8.29 -0.04 -3.78
N TYR A 65 7.63 0.29 -4.88
CA TYR A 65 8.18 0.08 -6.23
C TYR A 65 7.77 1.25 -7.13
N LYS A 66 8.58 1.50 -8.15
CA LYS A 66 8.27 2.53 -9.15
C LYS A 66 7.43 1.93 -10.27
N THR A 67 6.41 2.68 -10.66
CA THR A 67 5.58 2.34 -11.82
C THR A 67 6.22 2.91 -13.08
N PRO A 68 6.60 2.09 -14.08
CA PRO A 68 7.29 2.59 -15.27
C PRO A 68 6.48 3.59 -16.09
N SER A 69 5.15 3.57 -15.98
CA SER A 69 4.29 4.41 -16.80
C SER A 69 4.24 5.87 -16.35
N ASP A 70 4.43 6.15 -15.06
CA ASP A 70 4.22 7.49 -14.50
C ASP A 70 5.28 7.91 -13.49
N ASP A 71 6.36 7.15 -13.34
CA ASP A 71 7.39 7.33 -12.32
C ASP A 71 6.84 7.41 -10.89
N GLY A 72 5.59 6.97 -10.69
CA GLY A 72 4.97 6.95 -9.37
C GLY A 72 5.57 5.88 -8.48
N ILE A 73 5.59 6.14 -7.18
CA ILE A 73 6.01 5.16 -6.18
C ILE A 73 4.76 4.57 -5.54
N ASN A 74 4.66 3.24 -5.56
CA ASN A 74 3.49 2.52 -5.11
C ASN A 74 3.86 1.48 -4.06
N THR A 75 2.92 1.24 -3.15
CA THR A 75 3.00 0.14 -2.19
C THR A 75 1.64 -0.57 -2.22
N LYS A 76 1.68 -1.88 -2.30
CA LYS A 76 0.46 -2.69 -2.43
C LYS A 76 0.15 -3.42 -1.16
N VAL A 77 -1.13 -3.41 -0.77
CA VAL A 77 -1.66 -4.25 0.32
C VAL A 77 -2.68 -5.19 -0.31
N ALA A 78 -2.42 -6.49 -0.23
CA ALA A 78 -3.30 -7.47 -0.87
C ALA A 78 -3.15 -8.85 -0.26
N PHE A 79 -4.11 -9.71 -0.60
CA PHE A 79 -4.02 -11.13 -0.31
C PHE A 79 -3.34 -11.84 -1.46
N TYR A 80 -2.37 -12.69 -1.15
CA TYR A 80 -1.56 -13.40 -2.14
C TYR A 80 -1.56 -14.89 -1.86
N GLY A 81 -1.55 -15.68 -2.94
CA GLY A 81 -1.32 -17.11 -2.87
C GLY A 81 -2.53 -17.90 -2.41
N TYR A 82 -2.26 -19.03 -1.80
CA TYR A 82 -3.26 -20.02 -1.41
C TYR A 82 -3.16 -20.29 0.08
N PHE A 83 -4.27 -20.72 0.65
CA PHE A 83 -4.30 -21.18 2.04
C PHE A 83 -5.14 -22.44 2.17
N MET A 84 -4.95 -23.18 3.24
CA MET A 84 -5.74 -24.36 3.56
C MET A 84 -6.87 -23.94 4.50
N ASP A 85 -8.12 -24.30 4.16
CA ASP A 85 -9.26 -24.02 5.03
C ASP A 85 -9.35 -25.01 6.18
N GLU A 86 -10.39 -24.90 7.01
CA GLU A 86 -10.63 -25.76 8.16
C GLU A 86 -10.78 -27.24 7.79
N HIS A 87 -11.21 -27.49 6.55
CA HIS A 87 -11.45 -28.85 6.03
C HIS A 87 -10.26 -29.38 5.22
N GLY A 88 -9.13 -28.68 5.24
CA GLY A 88 -7.94 -29.08 4.50
C GLY A 88 -8.03 -28.82 3.00
N ARG A 89 -8.95 -27.98 2.56
CA ARG A 89 -9.10 -27.62 1.14
C ARG A 89 -8.23 -26.42 0.80
N LYS A 90 -7.58 -26.50 -0.36
CA LYS A 90 -6.76 -25.40 -0.86
C LYS A 90 -7.64 -24.35 -1.52
N LYS A 91 -7.54 -23.11 -1.06
CA LYS A 91 -8.32 -21.99 -1.60
C LYS A 91 -7.40 -20.83 -1.96
N ALA A 92 -7.73 -20.14 -3.06
CA ALA A 92 -7.03 -18.93 -3.47
C ALA A 92 -7.45 -17.76 -2.59
N ALA A 93 -6.51 -17.16 -1.86
CA ALA A 93 -6.81 -16.05 -0.96
C ALA A 93 -7.41 -14.82 -1.68
N PRO A 94 -6.89 -14.39 -2.86
CA PRO A 94 -7.50 -13.27 -3.57
C PRO A 94 -8.95 -13.51 -3.97
N LEU A 95 -9.28 -14.72 -4.38
CA LEU A 95 -10.64 -15.07 -4.78
C LEU A 95 -11.61 -14.97 -3.59
N VAL A 96 -11.23 -15.53 -2.45
CA VAL A 96 -12.04 -15.48 -1.23
C VAL A 96 -12.23 -14.04 -0.77
N ALA A 97 -11.17 -13.22 -0.83
CA ALA A 97 -11.25 -11.81 -0.48
C ALA A 97 -12.23 -11.06 -1.40
N ASN A 98 -12.20 -11.31 -2.70
CA ASN A 98 -13.11 -10.68 -3.65
C ASN A 98 -14.55 -11.08 -3.43
N VAL A 99 -14.82 -12.37 -3.21
CA VAL A 99 -16.18 -12.85 -2.94
C VAL A 99 -16.73 -12.23 -1.66
N THR A 100 -15.90 -12.10 -0.64
CA THR A 100 -16.33 -11.48 0.63
C THR A 100 -16.60 -9.99 0.44
N GLU A 101 -15.76 -9.28 -0.31
CA GLU A 101 -15.91 -7.84 -0.54
C GLU A 101 -17.13 -7.50 -1.39
N TYR A 102 -17.35 -8.23 -2.48
CA TYR A 102 -18.37 -7.90 -3.48
C TYR A 102 -19.59 -8.81 -3.48
N GLY A 103 -19.51 -9.94 -2.78
CA GLY A 103 -20.58 -10.94 -2.79
C GLY A 103 -20.50 -11.83 -4.03
N ARG A 104 -21.47 -12.72 -4.13
CA ARG A 104 -21.55 -13.70 -5.21
C ARG A 104 -22.96 -13.71 -5.79
N SER A 105 -23.07 -13.57 -7.12
CA SER A 105 -24.37 -13.49 -7.80
C SER A 105 -25.13 -14.82 -7.85
N SER A 106 -24.42 -15.94 -7.81
CA SER A 106 -25.02 -17.28 -8.01
C SER A 106 -25.36 -18.01 -6.70
N SER A 107 -25.12 -17.40 -5.55
CA SER A 107 -25.33 -18.02 -4.25
C SER A 107 -25.62 -16.94 -3.22
N PRO A 108 -26.40 -17.20 -2.17
CA PRO A 108 -26.69 -16.18 -1.15
C PRO A 108 -25.46 -15.93 -0.26
N TYR A 109 -24.44 -15.36 -0.86
CA TYR A 109 -23.24 -14.89 -0.15
C TYR A 109 -23.41 -13.39 0.06
N PRO A 110 -23.83 -12.95 1.24
CA PRO A 110 -23.96 -11.52 1.50
C PRO A 110 -22.59 -10.87 1.42
N LYS A 111 -22.50 -9.76 0.71
CA LYS A 111 -21.25 -8.99 0.65
C LYS A 111 -20.96 -8.41 2.02
N LYS A 112 -19.71 -8.54 2.45
CA LYS A 112 -19.18 -7.94 3.68
C LYS A 112 -17.98 -7.09 3.29
N PRO A 113 -18.18 -5.85 2.83
CA PRO A 113 -17.09 -5.01 2.37
C PRO A 113 -16.15 -4.66 3.53
N PHE A 114 -14.89 -5.02 3.39
CA PHE A 114 -13.86 -4.70 4.37
C PHE A 114 -12.67 -3.97 3.72
N LEU A 115 -12.38 -4.23 2.45
CA LEU A 115 -11.29 -3.57 1.74
C LEU A 115 -11.60 -2.09 1.50
N ARG A 116 -12.78 -1.79 0.98
CA ARG A 116 -13.19 -0.41 0.74
C ARG A 116 -13.24 0.41 2.02
N LYS A 117 -13.73 -0.19 3.10
CA LYS A 117 -13.82 0.46 4.42
C LYS A 117 -12.45 0.69 5.05
N SER A 118 -11.43 -0.05 4.61
CA SER A 118 -10.08 0.05 5.16
C SER A 118 -9.29 1.23 4.58
N PHE A 119 -9.71 1.78 3.44
CA PHE A 119 -9.09 2.93 2.81
C PHE A 119 -9.68 4.22 3.38
N LYS A 120 -9.34 4.55 4.61
CA LYS A 120 -9.77 5.79 5.25
C LYS A 120 -8.80 6.91 4.88
N LYS A 121 -9.19 7.72 3.92
CA LYS A 121 -8.34 8.76 3.33
C LYS A 121 -7.72 9.68 4.37
N ALA A 122 -8.48 10.11 5.37
CA ALA A 122 -7.98 11.01 6.41
C ALA A 122 -6.85 10.38 7.22
N GLN A 123 -6.97 9.10 7.58
CA GLN A 123 -5.95 8.39 8.34
C GLN A 123 -4.70 8.16 7.51
N ILE A 124 -4.87 7.79 6.24
CA ILE A 124 -3.75 7.56 5.32
C ILE A 124 -2.99 8.86 5.10
N THR A 125 -3.70 9.96 4.84
CA THR A 125 -3.10 11.28 4.64
C THR A 125 -2.31 11.72 5.87
N LYS A 126 -2.87 11.51 7.06
CA LYS A 126 -2.21 11.85 8.32
C LYS A 126 -0.91 11.08 8.51
N ALA A 127 -0.92 9.78 8.24
CA ALA A 127 0.27 8.95 8.35
C ALA A 127 1.35 9.37 7.35
N MET A 128 0.96 9.65 6.12
CA MET A 128 1.88 10.10 5.08
C MET A 128 2.47 11.47 5.41
N GLN A 129 1.65 12.38 5.92
CA GLN A 129 2.09 13.71 6.30
C GLN A 129 3.08 13.68 7.46
N ALA A 130 2.89 12.78 8.42
CA ALA A 130 3.83 12.61 9.51
C ALA A 130 5.23 12.21 9.01
N VAL A 131 5.30 11.38 7.97
CA VAL A 131 6.57 11.02 7.33
C VAL A 131 7.14 12.22 6.57
N GLN A 132 6.32 12.92 5.81
CA GLN A 132 6.74 14.10 5.06
C GLN A 132 7.36 15.16 6.00
N ASP A 133 6.76 15.39 7.14
CA ASP A 133 7.24 16.37 8.12
C ASP A 133 8.64 16.04 8.65
N LYS A 134 9.04 14.78 8.63
CA LYS A 134 10.39 14.39 9.03
C LYS A 134 11.46 14.75 8.01
N TYR A 135 11.09 14.83 6.73
CA TYR A 135 12.02 15.10 5.64
C TYR A 135 12.06 16.58 5.25
N ILE A 136 10.98 17.32 5.47
CA ILE A 136 10.90 18.73 5.13
C ILE A 136 11.18 19.55 6.38
N PRO A 137 12.28 20.31 6.42
CA PRO A 137 12.56 21.14 7.58
C PRO A 137 11.49 22.22 7.72
N LYS A 138 10.98 22.37 8.93
CA LYS A 138 10.10 23.46 9.27
C LYS A 138 10.95 24.73 9.39
N GLY A 139 10.91 25.52 8.33
CA GLY A 139 11.61 26.80 8.29
C GLY A 139 10.97 27.85 9.15
#